data_d0458fcc0945acb7f9c02e7e2e45abe3
#
_entry.id   d0458fcc0945acb7f9c02e7e2e45abe3
#
_cell.length_a   1.000
_cell.length_b   1.000
_cell.length_c   1.000
_cell.angle_alpha   90.00
_cell.angle_beta   90.00
_cell.angle_gamma   90.00
#
_symmetry.space_group_name_H-M   'P 1'
#
loop_
_entity.id
_entity.type
_entity.pdbx_description
1 polymer ?
#
loop_
_entity_poly.entity_id
_entity_poly.type
_entity_poly.pdbx_seq_one_letter_code
_entity_poly.pdbx_strand_id
1 'polypeptide(L)'
;MQNSLSVIKDEPHQLEFDFEGYDTELLPEDSFAMAETITLNAITGASTFTDLFEDARCISRIYDNNEEDRGLYYVFRAHDAVTGRNIAVKATNPLFCEAEPKLKECIKWESAVLQKLKGSRRLQQIFTPLKTMQVDIQLEEKNYIFSVSFFSSIYMDIDVRKSFFDEANDRLKTCANRLKLFCSMISAVQNLHREGFCHRDLKPSNIMGIRKDGKCTAVLIDFGLSLATEEIEREIKLFSPNAEDLPMMYCAPELYSCFEDNWEMAKSADIYSLGCMLFELLDKRSFYTTLNETNGSTFWEAVNNIRVGKEEFNGNEKKRLALYDELLSDFAHSIIIPRISEDSIIPEYLRNELQTIINRLCAFDYRKRVKESDLDGIKEKIRLIIRILENEHLREVYKKRKEIHRKKIFSANKGND
;
A
#
# COMPACT_ATOMS: atom_id res chain seq x y z
N MET A 1 -15.16 0.99 34.26
CA MET A 1 -13.97 0.15 34.30
C MET A 1 -13.34 0.24 32.93
N GLN A 2 -12.17 0.86 32.82
CA GLN A 2 -11.47 1.07 31.55
C GLN A 2 -10.50 -0.09 31.38
N ASN A 3 -10.78 -0.97 30.44
CA ASN A 3 -9.77 -1.90 29.96
C ASN A 3 -8.92 -1.14 28.95
N SER A 4 -7.69 -0.83 29.30
CA SER A 4 -6.74 -0.17 28.41
C SER A 4 -5.87 -1.23 27.74
N LEU A 5 -5.88 -1.25 26.42
CA LEU A 5 -4.86 -1.92 25.62
C LEU A 5 -3.68 -0.96 25.49
N SER A 6 -2.50 -1.33 25.98
CA SER A 6 -1.30 -0.55 25.76
C SER A 6 -0.47 -1.14 24.61
N VAL A 7 -0.15 -0.31 23.65
CA VAL A 7 0.77 -0.68 22.57
C VAL A 7 2.18 -0.36 23.02
N ILE A 8 3.05 -1.36 23.15
CA ILE A 8 4.47 -1.13 23.42
C ILE A 8 5.13 -0.61 22.13
N LYS A 9 5.67 0.62 22.20
CA LYS A 9 6.20 1.36 21.04
C LYS A 9 7.49 0.82 20.41
N ASP A 10 8.15 -0.16 21.04
CA ASP A 10 9.48 -0.63 20.63
C ASP A 10 9.51 -2.02 19.97
N GLU A 11 8.37 -2.73 19.92
CA GLU A 11 8.23 -3.98 19.17
C GLU A 11 6.89 -3.97 18.41
N PRO A 12 6.90 -4.03 17.10
CA PRO A 12 5.71 -3.72 16.27
C PRO A 12 4.55 -4.71 16.37
N HIS A 13 4.62 -5.75 17.19
CA HIS A 13 3.64 -6.85 17.12
C HIS A 13 3.15 -7.42 18.44
N GLN A 14 3.44 -6.79 19.58
CA GLN A 14 2.94 -7.29 20.85
C GLN A 14 1.88 -6.37 21.45
N LEU A 15 0.67 -6.88 21.58
CA LEU A 15 -0.44 -6.24 22.28
C LEU A 15 -0.55 -6.83 23.67
N GLU A 16 -0.47 -5.97 24.67
CA GLU A 16 -0.79 -6.32 26.04
C GLU A 16 -2.27 -6.10 26.29
N PHE A 17 -2.98 -7.15 26.69
CA PHE A 17 -4.33 -7.06 27.20
C PHE A 17 -4.28 -6.78 28.68
N ASP A 18 -4.64 -5.57 29.10
CA ASP A 18 -4.73 -5.22 30.51
C ASP A 18 -6.12 -5.63 31.03
N PHE A 19 -6.23 -6.86 31.53
CA PHE A 19 -7.40 -7.32 32.27
C PHE A 19 -7.18 -6.98 33.73
N GLU A 20 -8.09 -6.22 34.38
CA GLU A 20 -8.01 -5.93 35.82
C GLU A 20 -7.81 -7.24 36.61
N GLY A 21 -6.63 -7.38 37.21
CA GLY A 21 -6.31 -8.50 38.12
C GLY A 21 -5.24 -9.48 37.61
N TYR A 22 -4.66 -9.25 36.43
CA TYR A 22 -3.50 -10.01 35.98
C TYR A 22 -2.27 -9.11 35.97
N ASP A 23 -1.18 -9.57 36.57
CA ASP A 23 0.16 -9.03 36.27
C ASP A 23 0.39 -9.10 34.75
N THR A 24 1.03 -8.09 34.21
CA THR A 24 1.36 -7.94 32.77
C THR A 24 2.32 -9.05 32.32
N GLU A 25 1.91 -10.31 32.38
CA GLU A 25 2.53 -11.40 31.64
C GLU A 25 1.85 -11.47 30.28
N LEU A 26 2.65 -11.35 29.23
CA LEU A 26 2.26 -11.59 27.82
C LEU A 26 1.35 -12.82 27.76
N LEU A 27 0.16 -12.68 27.21
CA LEU A 27 -0.68 -13.84 26.93
C LEU A 27 0.15 -14.79 26.06
N PRO A 28 0.21 -16.08 26.39
CA PRO A 28 0.84 -17.05 25.51
C PRO A 28 0.27 -16.91 24.09
N GLU A 29 1.10 -17.04 23.05
CA GLU A 29 0.68 -16.96 21.65
C GLU A 29 -0.58 -17.79 21.37
N ASP A 30 -0.69 -18.97 22.01
CA ASP A 30 -1.86 -19.85 21.94
C ASP A 30 -3.16 -19.20 22.44
N SER A 31 -3.08 -18.35 23.48
CA SER A 31 -4.26 -17.68 24.04
C SER A 31 -4.80 -16.58 23.14
N PHE A 32 -3.91 -15.84 22.46
CA PHE A 32 -4.34 -14.83 21.49
C PHE A 32 -4.94 -15.47 20.23
N ALA A 33 -4.33 -16.52 19.70
CA ALA A 33 -4.84 -17.28 18.57
C ALA A 33 -6.23 -17.86 18.85
N MET A 34 -6.47 -18.30 20.09
CA MET A 34 -7.77 -18.76 20.55
C MET A 34 -8.79 -17.61 20.58
N ALA A 35 -8.44 -16.47 21.18
CA ALA A 35 -9.29 -15.28 21.24
C ALA A 35 -9.64 -14.77 19.83
N GLU A 36 -8.67 -14.72 18.91
CA GLU A 36 -8.90 -14.38 17.52
C GLU A 36 -9.89 -15.35 16.84
N THR A 37 -9.72 -16.65 17.05
CA THR A 37 -10.60 -17.67 16.46
C THR A 37 -12.03 -17.53 16.98
N ILE A 38 -12.22 -17.32 18.29
CA ILE A 38 -13.53 -17.08 18.90
C ILE A 38 -14.16 -15.82 18.31
N THR A 39 -13.40 -14.75 18.20
CA THR A 39 -13.84 -13.47 17.65
C THR A 39 -14.30 -13.62 16.18
N LEU A 40 -13.51 -14.30 15.36
CA LEU A 40 -13.85 -14.55 13.96
C LEU A 40 -15.14 -15.37 13.81
N ASN A 41 -15.31 -16.42 14.64
CA ASN A 41 -16.53 -17.23 14.65
C ASN A 41 -17.75 -16.42 15.09
N ALA A 42 -17.60 -15.55 16.09
CA ALA A 42 -18.67 -14.69 16.56
C ALA A 42 -19.08 -13.67 15.49
N ILE A 43 -18.12 -13.07 14.77
CA ILE A 43 -18.40 -12.15 13.65
C ILE A 43 -19.13 -12.87 12.51
N THR A 44 -18.60 -14.00 12.05
CA THR A 44 -19.17 -14.74 10.91
C THR A 44 -20.47 -15.46 11.25
N GLY A 45 -20.75 -15.72 12.52
CA GLY A 45 -22.00 -16.33 13.01
C GLY A 45 -23.11 -15.31 13.34
N ALA A 46 -22.79 -14.00 13.37
CA ALA A 46 -23.78 -12.96 13.65
C ALA A 46 -24.86 -12.90 12.55
N SER A 47 -26.15 -12.82 12.92
CA SER A 47 -27.26 -12.79 11.96
C SER A 47 -27.14 -11.67 10.94
N THR A 48 -26.79 -10.47 11.37
CA THR A 48 -26.57 -9.33 10.45
C THR A 48 -25.47 -9.61 9.40
N PHE A 49 -24.48 -10.45 9.74
CA PHE A 49 -23.40 -10.82 8.82
C PHE A 49 -23.85 -11.94 7.87
N THR A 50 -24.49 -12.99 8.40
CA THR A 50 -24.97 -14.14 7.62
C THR A 50 -26.14 -13.81 6.68
N ASP A 51 -26.96 -12.82 7.01
CA ASP A 51 -28.00 -12.30 6.11
C ASP A 51 -27.44 -11.62 4.85
N LEU A 52 -26.18 -11.19 4.89
CA LEU A 52 -25.54 -10.45 3.80
C LEU A 52 -24.49 -11.26 3.06
N PHE A 53 -23.83 -12.20 3.75
CA PHE A 53 -22.62 -12.84 3.24
C PHE A 53 -22.64 -14.35 3.49
N GLU A 54 -22.31 -15.10 2.44
CA GLU A 54 -22.15 -16.55 2.48
C GLU A 54 -20.67 -16.94 2.33
N ASP A 55 -20.29 -18.12 2.84
CA ASP A 55 -18.94 -18.72 2.73
C ASP A 55 -17.79 -17.79 3.14
N ALA A 56 -18.00 -16.95 4.14
CA ALA A 56 -17.03 -15.97 4.59
C ALA A 56 -15.80 -16.65 5.22
N ARG A 57 -14.62 -16.32 4.69
CA ARG A 57 -13.32 -16.81 5.19
C ARG A 57 -12.40 -15.61 5.43
N CYS A 58 -11.87 -15.51 6.64
CA CYS A 58 -10.87 -14.49 6.96
C CYS A 58 -9.57 -14.76 6.17
N ILE A 59 -9.06 -13.73 5.50
CA ILE A 59 -7.83 -13.76 4.70
C ILE A 59 -6.72 -12.88 5.27
N SER A 60 -6.96 -12.22 6.40
CA SER A 60 -6.02 -11.32 7.09
C SER A 60 -5.79 -11.71 8.56
N ARG A 61 -5.63 -13.01 8.83
CA ARG A 61 -5.32 -13.46 10.19
C ARG A 61 -3.95 -12.98 10.64
N ILE A 62 -3.83 -12.60 11.91
CA ILE A 62 -2.57 -12.12 12.50
C ILE A 62 -1.48 -13.20 12.42
N TYR A 63 -1.83 -14.45 12.72
CA TYR A 63 -0.88 -15.57 12.80
C TYR A 63 -0.44 -16.17 11.47
N ASP A 64 -1.15 -15.90 10.38
CA ASP A 64 -0.84 -16.52 9.09
C ASP A 64 0.26 -15.78 8.30
N ASN A 65 0.69 -14.61 8.76
CA ASN A 65 1.60 -13.77 7.96
C ASN A 65 2.36 -12.72 8.80
N ASN A 66 3.67 -12.65 8.60
CA ASN A 66 4.62 -11.72 9.23
C ASN A 66 4.56 -10.26 8.70
N GLU A 67 3.41 -9.71 8.34
CA GLU A 67 3.32 -8.34 7.81
C GLU A 67 2.78 -7.35 8.85
N GLU A 68 3.43 -6.21 8.99
CA GLU A 68 3.25 -5.19 10.03
C GLU A 68 1.84 -4.58 10.18
N ASP A 69 0.99 -4.64 9.14
CA ASP A 69 -0.36 -4.03 9.15
C ASP A 69 -1.49 -5.03 9.47
N ARG A 70 -1.17 -6.22 9.94
CA ARG A 70 -2.19 -7.27 10.12
C ARG A 70 -2.71 -7.32 11.54
N GLY A 71 -4.03 -7.39 11.63
CA GLY A 71 -4.74 -7.54 12.89
C GLY A 71 -5.60 -6.36 13.29
N LEU A 72 -5.34 -5.15 12.80
CA LEU A 72 -6.18 -3.98 13.10
C LEU A 72 -7.58 -4.11 12.50
N TYR A 73 -7.68 -4.74 11.32
CA TYR A 73 -8.93 -5.05 10.64
C TYR A 73 -8.94 -6.50 10.19
N TYR A 74 -10.11 -7.13 10.24
CA TYR A 74 -10.34 -8.39 9.57
C TYR A 74 -10.81 -8.16 8.14
N VAL A 75 -10.22 -8.88 7.20
CA VAL A 75 -10.68 -8.92 5.82
C VAL A 75 -11.16 -10.33 5.51
N PHE A 76 -12.42 -10.43 5.10
CA PHE A 76 -13.02 -11.70 4.70
C PHE A 76 -13.21 -11.72 3.19
N ARG A 77 -12.90 -12.85 2.57
CA ARG A 77 -13.45 -13.21 1.27
C ARG A 77 -14.79 -13.89 1.50
N ALA A 78 -15.83 -13.43 0.80
CA ALA A 78 -17.17 -13.97 0.94
C ALA A 78 -17.94 -13.90 -0.39
N HIS A 79 -19.14 -14.46 -0.41
CA HIS A 79 -20.12 -14.25 -1.47
C HIS A 79 -21.25 -13.36 -0.93
N ASP A 80 -21.69 -12.43 -1.75
CA ASP A 80 -22.93 -11.67 -1.45
C ASP A 80 -24.13 -12.60 -1.52
N ALA A 81 -24.90 -12.69 -0.45
CA ALA A 81 -26.01 -13.65 -0.32
C ALA A 81 -27.11 -13.47 -1.37
N VAL A 82 -27.26 -12.26 -1.96
CA VAL A 82 -28.29 -11.96 -2.95
C VAL A 82 -27.82 -12.21 -4.38
N THR A 83 -26.59 -11.79 -4.70
CA THR A 83 -26.09 -11.81 -6.08
C THR A 83 -25.09 -12.94 -6.36
N GLY A 84 -24.60 -13.63 -5.33
CA GLY A 84 -23.54 -14.64 -5.41
C GLY A 84 -22.18 -14.10 -5.84
N ARG A 85 -21.98 -12.76 -5.86
CA ARG A 85 -20.73 -12.14 -6.26
C ARG A 85 -19.64 -12.33 -5.22
N ASN A 86 -18.41 -12.58 -5.67
CA ASN A 86 -17.24 -12.53 -4.79
C ASN A 86 -17.02 -11.10 -4.29
N ILE A 87 -16.94 -10.96 -2.99
CA ILE A 87 -16.72 -9.68 -2.29
C ILE A 87 -15.61 -9.82 -1.25
N ALA A 88 -15.00 -8.69 -0.91
CA ALA A 88 -14.11 -8.53 0.25
C ALA A 88 -14.87 -7.73 1.30
N VAL A 89 -14.95 -8.26 2.52
CA VAL A 89 -15.57 -7.57 3.67
C VAL A 89 -14.47 -7.15 4.62
N LYS A 90 -14.29 -5.83 4.82
CA LYS A 90 -13.39 -5.26 5.82
C LYS A 90 -14.20 -4.96 7.07
N ALA A 91 -13.78 -5.49 8.21
CA ALA A 91 -14.42 -5.32 9.50
C ALA A 91 -13.42 -4.86 10.55
N THR A 92 -13.87 -4.04 11.50
CA THR A 92 -13.04 -3.69 12.66
C THR A 92 -12.73 -4.94 13.47
N ASN A 93 -11.48 -5.08 13.91
CA ASN A 93 -11.13 -6.09 14.92
C ASN A 93 -11.54 -5.56 16.30
N PRO A 94 -12.53 -6.16 16.95
CA PRO A 94 -13.03 -5.66 18.23
C PRO A 94 -12.01 -5.79 19.36
N LEU A 95 -11.03 -6.69 19.25
CA LEU A 95 -9.98 -6.86 20.26
C LEU A 95 -9.04 -5.64 20.30
N PHE A 96 -8.97 -4.83 19.25
CA PHE A 96 -8.15 -3.61 19.16
C PHE A 96 -8.95 -2.32 19.21
N CYS A 97 -10.17 -2.33 18.70
CA CYS A 97 -10.97 -1.12 18.52
C CYS A 97 -11.38 -0.40 19.80
N GLU A 98 -11.35 -1.08 20.96
CA GLU A 98 -11.61 -0.43 22.25
C GLU A 98 -10.41 0.39 22.72
N ALA A 99 -9.19 -0.07 22.42
CA ALA A 99 -7.95 0.64 22.74
C ALA A 99 -7.60 1.73 21.74
N GLU A 100 -7.98 1.53 20.46
CA GLU A 100 -7.65 2.41 19.35
C GLU A 100 -8.92 2.97 18.67
N PRO A 101 -9.56 4.02 19.22
CA PRO A 101 -10.76 4.63 18.65
C PRO A 101 -10.56 5.11 17.20
N LYS A 102 -9.32 5.47 16.81
CA LYS A 102 -8.95 5.85 15.43
C LYS A 102 -9.34 4.78 14.40
N LEU A 103 -9.29 3.49 14.76
CA LEU A 103 -9.67 2.42 13.84
C LEU A 103 -11.15 2.50 13.41
N LYS A 104 -12.02 2.88 14.34
CA LYS A 104 -13.44 3.10 14.04
C LYS A 104 -13.67 4.32 13.15
N GLU A 105 -12.83 5.34 13.29
CA GLU A 105 -12.87 6.55 12.44
C GLU A 105 -12.33 6.24 11.04
N CYS A 106 -11.20 5.55 10.93
CA CYS A 106 -10.61 5.18 9.65
C CYS A 106 -11.55 4.31 8.80
N ILE A 107 -12.23 3.31 9.38
CA ILE A 107 -13.16 2.48 8.60
C ILE A 107 -14.41 3.24 8.15
N LYS A 108 -14.89 4.20 8.97
CA LYS A 108 -15.99 5.11 8.60
C LYS A 108 -15.57 6.02 7.45
N TRP A 109 -14.39 6.61 7.58
CA TRP A 109 -13.78 7.44 6.55
C TRP A 109 -13.63 6.65 5.25
N GLU A 110 -12.97 5.50 5.28
CA GLU A 110 -12.74 4.66 4.11
C GLU A 110 -14.05 4.30 3.38
N SER A 111 -15.07 3.89 4.12
CA SER A 111 -16.37 3.60 3.53
C SER A 111 -17.00 4.83 2.85
N ALA A 112 -16.87 6.02 3.44
CA ALA A 112 -17.38 7.25 2.86
C ALA A 112 -16.60 7.65 1.59
N VAL A 113 -15.27 7.53 1.62
CA VAL A 113 -14.40 7.73 0.46
C VAL A 113 -14.79 6.79 -0.68
N LEU A 114 -14.93 5.49 -0.40
CA LEU A 114 -15.31 4.49 -1.41
C LEU A 114 -16.70 4.74 -2.00
N GLN A 115 -17.65 5.28 -1.23
CA GLN A 115 -18.94 5.69 -1.75
C GLN A 115 -18.80 6.86 -2.73
N LYS A 116 -17.94 7.83 -2.42
CA LYS A 116 -17.64 8.97 -3.29
C LYS A 116 -16.92 8.54 -4.56
N LEU A 117 -16.00 7.58 -4.46
CA LEU A 117 -15.23 7.02 -5.57
C LEU A 117 -15.99 5.99 -6.42
N LYS A 118 -17.27 5.76 -6.13
CA LYS A 118 -18.07 4.75 -6.85
C LYS A 118 -18.14 5.04 -8.35
N GLY A 119 -17.73 4.07 -9.16
CA GLY A 119 -17.66 4.18 -10.62
C GLY A 119 -16.33 4.70 -11.15
N SER A 120 -15.45 5.24 -10.30
CA SER A 120 -14.12 5.70 -10.70
C SER A 120 -13.21 4.52 -11.04
N ARG A 121 -12.46 4.66 -12.15
CA ARG A 121 -11.64 3.58 -12.69
C ARG A 121 -10.35 3.40 -11.87
N ARG A 122 -9.90 2.14 -11.70
CA ARG A 122 -8.64 1.79 -11.03
C ARG A 122 -8.62 2.10 -9.53
N LEU A 123 -9.77 2.29 -8.95
CA LEU A 123 -9.98 2.48 -7.52
C LEU A 123 -10.93 1.41 -7.02
N GLN A 124 -10.72 0.94 -5.80
CA GLN A 124 -11.57 -0.06 -5.15
C GLN A 124 -13.04 0.37 -5.22
N GLN A 125 -13.93 -0.56 -5.50
CA GLN A 125 -15.35 -0.28 -5.64
C GLN A 125 -16.13 -0.85 -4.46
N ILE A 126 -16.81 0.04 -3.74
CA ILE A 126 -17.70 -0.36 -2.65
C ILE A 126 -18.89 -1.15 -3.18
N PHE A 127 -19.26 -2.21 -2.46
CA PHE A 127 -20.44 -3.03 -2.74
C PHE A 127 -21.55 -2.78 -1.72
N THR A 128 -21.26 -2.98 -0.43
CA THR A 128 -22.16 -2.64 0.68
C THR A 128 -21.54 -1.50 1.49
N PRO A 129 -22.26 -0.40 1.76
CA PRO A 129 -21.78 0.68 2.60
C PRO A 129 -21.59 0.23 4.05
N LEU A 130 -20.95 1.07 4.87
CA LEU A 130 -20.70 0.78 6.27
C LEU A 130 -21.98 0.36 7.01
N LYS A 131 -21.86 -0.72 7.74
CA LYS A 131 -22.84 -1.22 8.73
C LYS A 131 -22.13 -1.47 10.05
N THR A 132 -22.91 -1.51 11.10
CA THR A 132 -22.43 -1.86 12.45
C THR A 132 -23.34 -2.92 13.02
N MET A 133 -22.75 -3.90 13.69
CA MET A 133 -23.45 -4.96 14.40
C MET A 133 -22.88 -5.14 15.80
N GLN A 134 -23.67 -5.71 16.70
CA GLN A 134 -23.21 -6.17 18.00
C GLN A 134 -22.80 -7.63 17.89
N VAL A 135 -21.68 -7.98 18.51
CA VAL A 135 -21.15 -9.35 18.52
C VAL A 135 -20.86 -9.74 19.96
N ASP A 136 -21.43 -10.86 20.39
CA ASP A 136 -21.19 -11.44 21.70
C ASP A 136 -19.97 -12.36 21.63
N ILE A 137 -18.96 -12.07 22.40
CA ILE A 137 -17.72 -12.84 22.44
C ILE A 137 -17.50 -13.35 23.86
N GLN A 138 -17.48 -14.67 24.00
CA GLN A 138 -17.15 -15.32 25.26
C GLN A 138 -15.64 -15.62 25.29
N LEU A 139 -14.92 -14.89 26.13
CA LEU A 139 -13.52 -15.14 26.42
C LEU A 139 -13.41 -15.64 27.86
N GLU A 140 -12.86 -16.83 28.03
CA GLU A 140 -12.82 -17.53 29.33
C GLU A 140 -14.24 -17.64 29.93
N GLU A 141 -14.44 -17.12 31.15
CA GLU A 141 -15.73 -17.15 31.84
C GLU A 141 -16.54 -15.84 31.70
N LYS A 142 -16.07 -14.89 30.86
CA LYS A 142 -16.67 -13.55 30.69
C LYS A 142 -17.28 -13.38 29.31
N ASN A 143 -18.46 -12.78 29.27
CA ASN A 143 -19.11 -12.36 28.04
C ASN A 143 -18.86 -10.88 27.77
N TYR A 144 -18.40 -10.58 26.56
CA TYR A 144 -18.16 -9.23 26.07
C TYR A 144 -19.08 -8.94 24.89
N ILE A 145 -19.66 -7.75 24.86
CA ILE A 145 -20.46 -7.27 23.72
C ILE A 145 -19.65 -6.21 23.02
N PHE A 146 -19.22 -6.50 21.79
CA PHE A 146 -18.44 -5.58 20.98
C PHE A 146 -19.26 -5.02 19.80
N SER A 147 -18.98 -3.75 19.48
CA SER A 147 -19.52 -3.11 18.29
C SER A 147 -18.57 -3.28 17.12
N VAL A 148 -18.93 -4.07 16.13
CA VAL A 148 -18.14 -4.34 14.91
C VAL A 148 -18.71 -3.55 13.76
N SER A 149 -17.90 -2.64 13.20
CA SER A 149 -18.23 -1.91 11.97
C SER A 149 -17.61 -2.61 10.77
N PHE A 150 -18.36 -2.74 9.68
CA PHE A 150 -17.89 -3.41 8.46
C PHE A 150 -18.51 -2.79 7.20
N PHE A 151 -17.79 -2.93 6.09
CA PHE A 151 -18.30 -2.66 4.74
C PHE A 151 -17.80 -3.72 3.77
N SER A 152 -18.39 -3.82 2.59
CA SER A 152 -17.87 -4.72 1.56
C SER A 152 -17.52 -4.01 0.26
N SER A 153 -16.58 -4.58 -0.46
CA SER A 153 -16.10 -4.14 -1.76
C SER A 153 -16.01 -5.31 -2.74
N ILE A 154 -15.84 -5.01 -4.02
CA ILE A 154 -15.63 -6.05 -5.03
C ILE A 154 -14.30 -6.76 -4.74
N TYR A 155 -14.33 -8.09 -4.64
CA TYR A 155 -13.14 -8.90 -4.42
C TYR A 155 -12.22 -8.90 -5.65
N MET A 156 -10.93 -8.76 -5.41
CA MET A 156 -9.88 -8.84 -6.43
C MET A 156 -8.92 -9.96 -6.06
N ASP A 157 -8.63 -10.85 -7.00
CA ASP A 157 -7.87 -12.09 -6.78
C ASP A 157 -6.39 -11.98 -7.18
N ILE A 158 -5.98 -10.88 -7.78
CA ILE A 158 -4.60 -10.69 -8.26
C ILE A 158 -3.84 -9.83 -7.26
N ASP A 159 -2.99 -10.50 -6.50
CA ASP A 159 -1.98 -9.85 -5.67
C ASP A 159 -0.79 -9.42 -6.54
N VAL A 160 -0.61 -8.12 -6.71
CA VAL A 160 0.50 -7.58 -7.51
C VAL A 160 1.84 -7.62 -6.79
N ARG A 161 1.88 -7.88 -5.46
CA ARG A 161 3.13 -8.01 -4.68
C ARG A 161 4.07 -9.03 -5.29
N LYS A 162 3.54 -10.12 -5.83
CA LYS A 162 4.32 -11.11 -6.60
C LYS A 162 5.10 -10.49 -7.75
N SER A 163 4.57 -9.43 -8.39
CA SER A 163 5.26 -8.73 -9.47
C SER A 163 6.48 -7.94 -8.99
N PHE A 164 6.55 -7.58 -7.70
CA PHE A 164 7.69 -6.87 -7.11
C PHE A 164 8.85 -7.82 -6.78
N PHE A 165 8.55 -9.03 -6.31
CA PHE A 165 9.54 -9.91 -5.70
C PHE A 165 9.78 -11.23 -6.45
N ASP A 166 8.91 -11.62 -7.40
CA ASP A 166 9.06 -12.87 -8.16
C ASP A 166 10.33 -12.89 -9.01
N GLU A 167 11.00 -14.04 -9.08
CA GLU A 167 12.13 -14.26 -9.96
C GLU A 167 11.71 -14.21 -11.44
N ALA A 168 12.55 -13.57 -12.26
CA ALA A 168 12.30 -13.39 -13.68
C ALA A 168 12.85 -14.56 -14.49
N ASN A 169 11.99 -15.43 -15.01
CA ASN A 169 12.37 -16.44 -16.00
C ASN A 169 12.76 -15.85 -17.36
N ASP A 170 12.18 -14.69 -17.70
CA ASP A 170 12.46 -13.92 -18.91
C ASP A 170 12.63 -12.46 -18.53
N ARG A 171 13.89 -12.02 -18.40
CA ARG A 171 14.28 -10.72 -17.91
C ARG A 171 13.64 -9.57 -18.67
N LEU A 172 13.68 -9.59 -20.00
CA LEU A 172 13.15 -8.50 -20.86
C LEU A 172 11.63 -8.41 -20.77
N LYS A 173 10.96 -9.55 -20.87
CA LYS A 173 9.49 -9.62 -20.76
C LYS A 173 9.01 -9.23 -19.39
N THR A 174 9.68 -9.68 -18.33
CA THR A 174 9.34 -9.33 -16.95
C THR A 174 9.52 -7.85 -16.70
N CYS A 175 10.64 -7.26 -17.11
CA CYS A 175 10.89 -5.83 -17.04
C CYS A 175 9.80 -5.03 -17.75
N ALA A 176 9.46 -5.39 -18.99
CA ALA A 176 8.39 -4.74 -19.74
C ALA A 176 7.03 -4.83 -19.03
N ASN A 177 6.68 -6.00 -18.45
CA ASN A 177 5.41 -6.18 -17.75
C ASN A 177 5.36 -5.38 -16.44
N ARG A 178 6.44 -5.33 -15.67
CA ARG A 178 6.54 -4.50 -14.46
C ARG A 178 6.42 -3.01 -14.77
N LEU A 179 7.03 -2.54 -15.86
CA LEU A 179 6.88 -1.15 -16.33
C LEU A 179 5.45 -0.85 -16.81
N LYS A 180 4.75 -1.80 -17.44
CA LYS A 180 3.31 -1.65 -17.77
C LYS A 180 2.45 -1.55 -16.52
N LEU A 181 2.72 -2.38 -15.50
CA LEU A 181 2.05 -2.30 -14.20
C LEU A 181 2.29 -0.92 -13.59
N PHE A 182 3.52 -0.44 -13.57
CA PHE A 182 3.86 0.88 -13.05
C PHE A 182 3.11 2.03 -13.78
N CYS A 183 3.03 2.00 -15.10
CA CYS A 183 2.19 2.96 -15.85
C CYS A 183 0.70 2.89 -15.42
N SER A 184 0.23 1.69 -15.08
CA SER A 184 -1.12 1.51 -14.56
C SER A 184 -1.30 2.09 -13.16
N MET A 185 -0.28 1.97 -12.28
CA MET A 185 -0.25 2.57 -10.96
C MET A 185 -0.28 4.09 -11.03
N ILE A 186 0.56 4.72 -11.87
CA ILE A 186 0.51 6.16 -12.12
C ILE A 186 -0.91 6.60 -12.51
N SER A 187 -1.54 5.86 -13.42
CA SER A 187 -2.90 6.22 -13.87
C SER A 187 -3.96 6.05 -12.78
N ALA A 188 -3.75 5.13 -11.84
CA ALA A 188 -4.63 4.97 -10.67
C ALA A 188 -4.49 6.15 -9.71
N VAL A 189 -3.26 6.56 -9.39
CA VAL A 189 -2.99 7.74 -8.54
C VAL A 189 -3.53 9.02 -9.18
N GLN A 190 -3.29 9.24 -10.49
CA GLN A 190 -3.86 10.39 -11.19
C GLN A 190 -5.40 10.41 -11.17
N ASN A 191 -6.05 9.22 -11.22
CA ASN A 191 -7.50 9.16 -11.09
C ASN A 191 -7.93 9.55 -9.68
N LEU A 192 -7.25 9.05 -8.64
CA LEU A 192 -7.54 9.37 -7.25
C LEU A 192 -7.41 10.88 -6.99
N HIS A 193 -6.30 11.50 -7.40
CA HIS A 193 -6.07 12.94 -7.25
C HIS A 193 -7.12 13.78 -7.97
N ARG A 194 -7.58 13.33 -9.15
CA ARG A 194 -8.63 14.01 -9.91
C ARG A 194 -10.00 13.97 -9.22
N GLU A 195 -10.26 12.89 -8.47
CA GLU A 195 -11.46 12.76 -7.64
C GLU A 195 -11.36 13.56 -6.32
N GLY A 196 -10.23 14.27 -6.10
CA GLY A 196 -10.00 15.12 -4.93
C GLY A 196 -9.51 14.39 -3.69
N PHE A 197 -8.84 13.25 -3.87
CA PHE A 197 -8.24 12.47 -2.78
C PHE A 197 -6.75 12.24 -3.00
N CYS A 198 -5.96 12.20 -1.92
CA CYS A 198 -4.61 11.67 -1.87
C CYS A 198 -4.59 10.39 -1.03
N HIS A 199 -3.76 9.42 -1.38
CA HIS A 199 -3.76 8.13 -0.69
C HIS A 199 -3.04 8.17 0.65
N ARG A 200 -1.87 8.79 0.70
CA ARG A 200 -0.92 8.91 1.81
C ARG A 200 -0.28 7.61 2.31
N ASP A 201 -0.83 6.45 1.96
CA ASP A 201 -0.32 5.12 2.33
C ASP A 201 -0.17 4.21 1.09
N LEU A 202 0.51 4.72 0.04
CA LEU A 202 0.80 3.94 -1.15
C LEU A 202 1.96 2.99 -0.91
N LYS A 203 1.66 1.69 -0.96
CA LYS A 203 2.62 0.58 -0.82
C LYS A 203 2.15 -0.62 -1.67
N PRO A 204 3.01 -1.62 -1.92
CA PRO A 204 2.62 -2.79 -2.73
C PRO A 204 1.40 -3.56 -2.20
N SER A 205 1.21 -3.62 -0.87
CA SER A 205 0.05 -4.27 -0.25
C SER A 205 -1.27 -3.54 -0.52
N ASN A 206 -1.23 -2.23 -0.82
CA ASN A 206 -2.39 -1.41 -1.14
C ASN A 206 -2.69 -1.32 -2.65
N ILE A 207 -2.09 -2.24 -3.43
CA ILE A 207 -2.31 -2.35 -4.86
C ILE A 207 -2.75 -3.77 -5.21
N MET A 208 -3.95 -3.88 -5.75
CA MET A 208 -4.47 -5.11 -6.32
C MET A 208 -4.48 -5.05 -7.85
N GLY A 209 -4.67 -6.19 -8.48
CA GLY A 209 -4.73 -6.27 -9.94
C GLY A 209 -6.07 -6.78 -10.46
N ILE A 210 -6.49 -6.25 -11.58
CA ILE A 210 -7.59 -6.81 -12.38
C ILE A 210 -7.02 -7.23 -13.72
N ARG A 211 -7.25 -8.49 -14.12
CA ARG A 211 -6.87 -8.97 -15.46
C ARG A 211 -8.01 -8.74 -16.42
N LYS A 212 -7.74 -7.93 -17.45
CA LYS A 212 -8.65 -7.72 -18.56
C LYS A 212 -7.88 -7.83 -19.88
N ASP A 213 -8.37 -8.65 -20.81
CA ASP A 213 -7.75 -8.87 -22.13
C ASP A 213 -6.25 -9.24 -22.04
N GLY A 214 -5.89 -10.10 -21.06
CA GLY A 214 -4.51 -10.53 -20.84
C GLY A 214 -3.58 -9.47 -20.21
N LYS A 215 -4.09 -8.27 -19.90
CA LYS A 215 -3.34 -7.18 -19.25
C LYS A 215 -3.73 -7.07 -17.80
N CYS A 216 -2.72 -6.96 -16.92
CA CYS A 216 -2.93 -6.63 -15.52
C CYS A 216 -3.07 -5.10 -15.36
N THR A 217 -4.14 -4.69 -14.74
CA THR A 217 -4.45 -3.28 -14.45
C THR A 217 -4.39 -3.09 -12.93
N ALA A 218 -3.57 -2.15 -12.46
CA ALA A 218 -3.49 -1.80 -11.05
C ALA A 218 -4.77 -1.10 -10.57
N VAL A 219 -5.19 -1.45 -9.36
CA VAL A 219 -6.32 -0.87 -8.63
C VAL A 219 -5.83 -0.51 -7.25
N LEU A 220 -6.03 0.73 -6.82
CA LEU A 220 -5.72 1.17 -5.47
C LEU A 220 -6.81 0.69 -4.51
N ILE A 221 -6.38 0.23 -3.34
CA ILE A 221 -7.23 -0.22 -2.24
C ILE A 221 -6.77 0.43 -0.95
N ASP A 222 -7.60 0.31 0.09
CA ASP A 222 -7.30 0.80 1.44
C ASP A 222 -7.11 2.32 1.53
N PHE A 223 -8.24 3.03 1.59
CA PHE A 223 -8.31 4.49 1.69
C PHE A 223 -8.49 4.99 3.13
N GLY A 224 -8.22 4.14 4.12
CA GLY A 224 -8.42 4.46 5.53
C GLY A 224 -7.61 5.67 6.03
N LEU A 225 -6.47 5.95 5.38
CA LEU A 225 -5.60 7.10 5.69
C LEU A 225 -5.62 8.19 4.60
N SER A 226 -6.53 8.12 3.63
CA SER A 226 -6.57 9.11 2.54
C SER A 226 -6.93 10.51 3.03
N LEU A 227 -6.36 11.52 2.35
CA LEU A 227 -6.69 12.94 2.52
C LEU A 227 -7.69 13.34 1.44
N ALA A 228 -8.71 14.09 1.79
CA ALA A 228 -9.62 14.72 0.85
C ALA A 228 -9.41 16.24 0.79
N THR A 229 -9.91 16.88 -0.27
CA THR A 229 -10.03 18.34 -0.28
C THR A 229 -11.08 18.81 0.73
N GLU A 230 -10.93 20.01 1.27
CA GLU A 230 -11.90 20.61 2.22
C GLU A 230 -13.35 20.62 1.68
N GLU A 231 -13.52 20.75 0.37
CA GLU A 231 -14.83 20.72 -0.27
C GLU A 231 -15.49 19.35 -0.10
N ILE A 232 -14.73 18.29 -0.32
CA ILE A 232 -15.18 16.90 -0.17
C ILE A 232 -15.44 16.57 1.30
N GLU A 233 -14.58 16.98 2.23
CA GLU A 233 -14.80 16.78 3.67
C GLU A 233 -16.10 17.42 4.15
N ARG A 234 -16.37 18.65 3.69
CA ARG A 234 -17.64 19.33 3.98
C ARG A 234 -18.85 18.60 3.40
N GLU A 235 -18.71 18.02 2.20
CA GLU A 235 -19.78 17.27 1.54
C GLU A 235 -20.09 15.96 2.27
N ILE A 236 -19.06 15.18 2.62
CA ILE A 236 -19.23 13.90 3.32
C ILE A 236 -19.43 14.06 4.83
N LYS A 237 -19.22 15.24 5.37
CA LYS A 237 -19.35 15.59 6.81
C LYS A 237 -18.45 14.74 7.72
N LEU A 238 -17.31 14.38 7.23
CA LEU A 238 -16.25 13.68 7.96
C LEU A 238 -14.92 14.38 7.67
N PHE A 239 -13.97 14.25 8.58
CA PHE A 239 -12.61 14.74 8.40
C PHE A 239 -11.68 13.61 8.04
N SER A 240 -10.67 13.91 7.24
CA SER A 240 -9.60 12.99 6.93
C SER A 240 -8.88 12.57 8.23
N PRO A 241 -8.59 11.29 8.44
CA PRO A 241 -7.87 10.85 9.62
C PRO A 241 -6.47 11.44 9.69
N ASN A 242 -6.00 11.74 10.90
CA ASN A 242 -4.61 12.09 11.14
C ASN A 242 -3.69 10.93 10.75
N ALA A 243 -2.61 11.26 10.08
CA ALA A 243 -1.65 10.29 9.57
C ALA A 243 -0.38 10.20 10.45
N GLU A 244 -0.52 10.37 11.77
CA GLU A 244 0.62 10.36 12.70
C GLU A 244 1.37 9.03 12.74
N ASP A 245 0.71 7.91 12.39
CA ASP A 245 1.24 6.56 12.46
C ASP A 245 1.43 5.95 11.05
N LEU A 246 1.91 6.75 10.08
CA LEU A 246 2.17 6.27 8.73
C LEU A 246 3.31 5.24 8.70
N PRO A 247 3.15 4.15 7.93
CA PRO A 247 4.21 3.15 7.80
C PRO A 247 5.46 3.74 7.14
N MET A 248 6.62 3.51 7.78
CA MET A 248 7.89 4.14 7.39
C MET A 248 8.36 3.84 5.96
N MET A 249 8.09 2.65 5.44
CA MET A 249 8.80 2.12 4.26
C MET A 249 8.58 2.86 2.94
N TYR A 250 7.43 3.50 2.75
CA TYR A 250 7.09 4.19 1.50
C TYR A 250 6.71 5.64 1.72
N CYS A 251 6.80 6.09 2.98
CA CYS A 251 6.37 7.41 3.39
C CYS A 251 7.36 8.49 2.93
N ALA A 252 6.85 9.58 2.42
CA ALA A 252 7.67 10.71 1.98
C ALA A 252 8.13 11.57 3.17
N PRO A 253 9.30 12.24 3.06
CA PRO A 253 9.85 13.07 4.14
C PRO A 253 8.88 14.11 4.70
N GLU A 254 8.06 14.73 3.84
CA GLU A 254 7.07 15.72 4.24
C GLU A 254 5.98 15.18 5.16
N LEU A 255 5.58 13.92 5.00
CA LEU A 255 4.59 13.29 5.88
C LEU A 255 5.18 13.02 7.26
N TYR A 256 6.43 12.55 7.35
CA TYR A 256 7.14 12.44 8.64
C TYR A 256 7.34 13.78 9.34
N SER A 257 7.42 14.84 8.57
CA SER A 257 7.58 16.20 9.08
C SER A 257 6.24 16.85 9.44
N CYS A 258 5.15 16.05 9.50
CA CYS A 258 3.79 16.42 9.89
C CYS A 258 3.17 17.52 8.99
N PHE A 259 3.27 17.38 7.70
CA PHE A 259 2.53 18.12 6.69
C PHE A 259 1.48 17.24 6.00
N GLU A 260 0.98 16.26 6.74
CA GLU A 260 0.02 15.26 6.29
C GLU A 260 -1.31 15.87 5.81
N ASP A 261 -1.71 17.02 6.35
CA ASP A 261 -2.95 17.73 6.00
C ASP A 261 -2.77 18.72 4.83
N ASN A 262 -1.52 18.91 4.38
CA ASN A 262 -1.27 19.80 3.26
C ASN A 262 -1.49 19.07 1.93
N TRP A 263 -2.51 19.52 1.17
CA TRP A 263 -2.94 18.89 -0.08
C TRP A 263 -1.82 18.73 -1.13
N GLU A 264 -1.01 19.77 -1.35
CA GLU A 264 0.06 19.72 -2.36
C GLU A 264 1.20 18.80 -1.91
N MET A 265 1.49 18.75 -0.62
CA MET A 265 2.48 17.83 -0.06
C MET A 265 1.98 16.39 -0.08
N ALA A 266 0.72 16.14 0.26
CA ALA A 266 0.11 14.81 0.18
C ALA A 266 0.12 14.25 -1.25
N LYS A 267 -0.20 15.07 -2.27
CA LYS A 267 -0.02 14.67 -3.68
C LYS A 267 1.42 14.34 -4.02
N SER A 268 2.34 15.16 -3.55
CA SER A 268 3.77 14.94 -3.77
C SER A 268 4.26 13.68 -3.07
N ALA A 269 3.72 13.36 -1.89
CA ALA A 269 4.03 12.14 -1.15
C ALA A 269 3.57 10.89 -1.89
N ASP A 270 2.38 10.88 -2.49
CA ASP A 270 1.93 9.77 -3.33
C ASP A 270 2.87 9.54 -4.53
N ILE A 271 3.43 10.61 -5.09
CA ILE A 271 4.42 10.53 -6.18
C ILE A 271 5.75 9.94 -5.68
N TYR A 272 6.18 10.28 -4.46
CA TYR A 272 7.36 9.69 -3.84
C TYR A 272 7.19 8.17 -3.66
N SER A 273 6.06 7.75 -3.11
CA SER A 273 5.73 6.34 -2.93
C SER A 273 5.71 5.57 -4.26
N LEU A 274 5.20 6.18 -5.34
CA LEU A 274 5.33 5.63 -6.71
C LEU A 274 6.79 5.42 -7.10
N GLY A 275 7.67 6.36 -6.76
CA GLY A 275 9.11 6.24 -7.05
C GLY A 275 9.78 5.09 -6.29
N CYS A 276 9.46 4.93 -5.00
CA CYS A 276 9.92 3.79 -4.19
C CYS A 276 9.48 2.46 -4.82
N MET A 277 8.20 2.36 -5.18
CA MET A 277 7.66 1.16 -5.83
C MET A 277 8.27 0.91 -7.21
N LEU A 278 8.59 1.95 -8.00
CA LEU A 278 9.30 1.77 -9.27
C LEU A 278 10.68 1.15 -9.05
N PHE A 279 11.44 1.64 -8.05
CA PHE A 279 12.73 1.07 -7.70
C PHE A 279 12.59 -0.43 -7.41
N GLU A 280 11.67 -0.82 -6.53
CA GLU A 280 11.47 -2.21 -6.11
C GLU A 280 10.95 -3.11 -7.23
N LEU A 281 10.14 -2.59 -8.15
CA LEU A 281 9.74 -3.31 -9.37
C LEU A 281 10.93 -3.66 -10.27
N LEU A 282 12.00 -2.90 -10.21
CA LEU A 282 13.14 -3.00 -11.12
C LEU A 282 14.39 -3.58 -10.43
N ASP A 283 14.53 -3.37 -9.14
CA ASP A 283 15.60 -3.91 -8.31
C ASP A 283 15.07 -5.03 -7.40
N LYS A 284 15.94 -5.88 -6.88
CA LYS A 284 15.57 -6.96 -5.94
C LYS A 284 15.58 -6.50 -4.48
N ARG A 285 16.01 -5.27 -4.22
CA ARG A 285 16.16 -4.71 -2.88
C ARG A 285 15.00 -3.81 -2.52
N SER A 286 14.65 -3.74 -1.24
CA SER A 286 13.75 -2.73 -0.72
C SER A 286 14.36 -1.33 -0.89
N PHE A 287 13.54 -0.37 -1.34
CA PHE A 287 13.95 1.02 -1.47
C PHE A 287 14.35 1.60 -0.10
N TYR A 288 13.54 1.38 0.92
CA TYR A 288 13.77 1.87 2.27
C TYR A 288 15.06 1.34 2.88
N THR A 289 15.29 0.02 2.81
CA THR A 289 16.52 -0.59 3.31
C THR A 289 17.74 -0.02 2.58
N THR A 290 17.67 0.08 1.26
CA THR A 290 18.78 0.63 0.45
C THR A 290 19.00 2.12 0.72
N LEU A 291 17.94 2.89 0.98
CA LEU A 291 18.04 4.30 1.36
C LEU A 291 18.82 4.47 2.68
N ASN A 292 18.48 3.66 3.68
CA ASN A 292 19.14 3.66 4.99
C ASN A 292 20.60 3.18 4.88
N GLU A 293 20.89 2.13 4.14
CA GLU A 293 22.25 1.66 3.88
C GLU A 293 23.10 2.72 3.19
N THR A 294 22.51 3.46 2.24
CA THR A 294 23.22 4.47 1.45
C THR A 294 23.50 5.74 2.24
N ASN A 295 22.58 6.17 3.10
CA ASN A 295 22.65 7.46 3.80
C ASN A 295 23.03 7.32 5.29
N GLY A 296 23.01 6.10 5.86
CA GLY A 296 23.19 5.90 7.30
C GLY A 296 22.17 6.71 8.11
N SER A 297 22.64 7.42 9.15
CA SER A 297 21.79 8.28 9.99
C SER A 297 21.34 9.58 9.31
N THR A 298 22.02 10.02 8.24
CA THR A 298 21.82 11.35 7.62
C THR A 298 20.38 11.60 7.19
N PHE A 299 19.70 10.59 6.65
CA PHE A 299 18.29 10.73 6.25
C PHE A 299 17.40 11.02 7.45
N TRP A 300 17.55 10.23 8.52
CA TRP A 300 16.72 10.38 9.72
C TRP A 300 17.10 11.62 10.54
N GLU A 301 18.36 11.99 10.55
CA GLU A 301 18.79 13.26 11.16
C GLU A 301 18.15 14.44 10.45
N ALA A 302 18.12 14.44 9.11
CA ALA A 302 17.44 15.46 8.34
C ALA A 302 15.93 15.52 8.65
N VAL A 303 15.24 14.37 8.64
CA VAL A 303 13.82 14.29 8.96
C VAL A 303 13.52 14.74 10.39
N ASN A 304 14.32 14.30 11.37
CA ASN A 304 14.15 14.68 12.77
C ASN A 304 14.42 16.18 13.00
N ASN A 305 15.45 16.75 12.39
CA ASN A 305 15.74 18.19 12.50
C ASN A 305 14.57 19.03 11.96
N ILE A 306 13.99 18.60 10.85
CA ILE A 306 12.81 19.26 10.27
C ILE A 306 11.61 19.12 11.22
N ARG A 307 11.40 17.93 11.80
CA ARG A 307 10.30 17.67 12.73
C ARG A 307 10.41 18.51 14.00
N VAL A 308 11.60 18.58 14.63
CA VAL A 308 11.84 19.35 15.85
C VAL A 308 11.69 20.85 15.57
N GLY A 309 12.27 21.37 14.49
CA GLY A 309 12.14 22.77 14.13
C GLY A 309 10.70 23.24 13.93
N LYS A 310 9.81 22.32 13.54
CA LYS A 310 8.37 22.60 13.39
C LYS A 310 7.68 22.90 14.72
N GLU A 311 8.06 22.25 15.81
CA GLU A 311 7.41 22.43 17.12
C GLU A 311 7.56 23.84 17.66
N GLU A 312 8.62 24.56 17.25
CA GLU A 312 8.85 25.94 17.62
C GLU A 312 7.80 26.93 17.04
N PHE A 313 7.11 26.55 15.97
CA PHE A 313 6.14 27.42 15.26
C PHE A 313 4.70 26.92 15.32
N ASN A 314 4.34 26.20 16.38
CA ASN A 314 2.98 25.69 16.58
C ASN A 314 1.94 26.81 16.43
N GLY A 315 1.00 26.66 15.49
CA GLY A 315 -0.08 27.60 15.21
C GLY A 315 0.19 28.62 14.07
N ASN A 316 1.39 28.63 13.44
CA ASN A 316 1.64 29.49 12.28
C ASN A 316 2.14 28.68 11.08
N GLU A 317 1.21 28.20 10.27
CA GLU A 317 1.49 27.34 9.10
C GLU A 317 2.46 27.99 8.09
N LYS A 318 2.36 29.29 7.84
CA LYS A 318 3.27 29.99 6.91
C LYS A 318 4.73 29.98 7.40
N LYS A 319 4.94 30.21 8.70
CA LYS A 319 6.29 30.19 9.28
C LYS A 319 6.83 28.77 9.31
N ARG A 320 6.00 27.80 9.65
CA ARG A 320 6.33 26.38 9.64
C ARG A 320 6.75 25.91 8.26
N LEU A 321 6.00 26.31 7.22
CA LEU A 321 6.33 25.98 5.84
C LEU A 321 7.61 26.66 5.36
N ALA A 322 7.82 27.93 5.71
CA ALA A 322 9.05 28.66 5.35
C ALA A 322 10.30 28.03 5.98
N LEU A 323 10.24 27.62 7.25
CA LEU A 323 11.32 26.91 7.91
C LEU A 323 11.56 25.53 7.26
N TYR A 324 10.48 24.80 6.94
CA TYR A 324 10.59 23.53 6.24
C TYR A 324 11.31 23.68 4.90
N ASP A 325 10.98 24.69 4.12
CA ASP A 325 11.61 25.00 2.84
C ASP A 325 13.09 25.38 2.98
N GLU A 326 13.47 26.08 4.06
CA GLU A 326 14.86 26.40 4.40
C GLU A 326 15.64 25.13 4.75
N LEU A 327 15.15 24.33 5.68
CA LEU A 327 15.77 23.07 6.10
C LEU A 327 15.86 22.05 4.95
N LEU A 328 14.85 21.98 4.10
CA LEU A 328 14.94 21.15 2.88
C LEU A 328 16.09 21.60 1.98
N SER A 329 16.31 22.91 1.83
CA SER A 329 17.41 23.43 1.01
C SER A 329 18.78 23.04 1.58
N ASP A 330 18.90 22.98 2.90
CA ASP A 330 20.13 22.63 3.59
C ASP A 330 20.44 21.13 3.53
N PHE A 331 19.43 20.28 3.70
CA PHE A 331 19.62 18.83 3.80
C PHE A 331 19.44 18.07 2.48
N ALA A 332 18.63 18.58 1.55
CA ALA A 332 18.26 17.81 0.35
C ALA A 332 19.44 17.40 -0.55
N HIS A 333 20.54 18.15 -0.52
CA HIS A 333 21.72 17.84 -1.32
C HIS A 333 22.62 16.75 -0.71
N SER A 334 22.47 16.46 0.60
CA SER A 334 23.22 15.41 1.28
C SER A 334 22.52 14.03 1.18
N ILE A 335 21.24 13.99 0.78
CA ILE A 335 20.48 12.73 0.65
C ILE A 335 20.69 12.11 -0.73
N ILE A 336 21.21 10.90 -0.72
CA ILE A 336 21.49 10.12 -1.93
C ILE A 336 20.32 9.17 -2.19
N ILE A 337 19.68 9.30 -3.35
CA ILE A 337 18.63 8.37 -3.79
C ILE A 337 19.26 7.01 -4.13
N PRO A 338 18.69 5.88 -3.69
CA PRO A 338 19.18 4.54 -3.99
C PRO A 338 19.42 4.32 -5.48
N ARG A 339 20.55 3.73 -5.83
CA ARG A 339 20.88 3.39 -7.22
C ARG A 339 20.45 1.98 -7.55
N ILE A 340 19.88 1.82 -8.74
CA ILE A 340 19.56 0.51 -9.32
C ILE A 340 20.83 -0.32 -9.42
N SER A 341 20.81 -1.54 -8.89
CA SER A 341 21.96 -2.45 -8.86
C SER A 341 22.29 -3.01 -10.25
N GLU A 342 23.49 -3.55 -10.39
CA GLU A 342 23.92 -4.27 -11.59
C GLU A 342 23.15 -5.58 -11.76
N ASP A 343 22.72 -6.20 -10.67
CA ASP A 343 21.94 -7.44 -10.63
C ASP A 343 20.43 -7.23 -10.87
N SER A 344 20.01 -5.97 -11.05
CA SER A 344 18.62 -5.63 -11.37
C SER A 344 18.13 -6.32 -12.64
N ILE A 345 16.80 -6.42 -12.80
CA ILE A 345 16.21 -6.99 -14.04
C ILE A 345 16.39 -6.11 -15.27
N ILE A 346 16.90 -4.89 -15.12
CA ILE A 346 17.01 -3.90 -16.19
C ILE A 346 18.25 -4.18 -17.04
N PRO A 347 18.16 -4.13 -18.38
CA PRO A 347 19.33 -4.07 -19.25
C PRO A 347 20.20 -2.84 -18.93
N GLU A 348 21.52 -3.02 -18.98
CA GLU A 348 22.49 -1.98 -18.62
C GLU A 348 22.24 -0.65 -19.36
N TYR A 349 21.95 -0.71 -20.65
CA TYR A 349 21.73 0.48 -21.50
C TYR A 349 20.46 1.29 -21.14
N LEU A 350 19.52 0.75 -20.33
CA LEU A 350 18.32 1.46 -19.87
C LEU A 350 18.43 1.92 -18.41
N ARG A 351 19.45 1.47 -17.69
CA ARG A 351 19.59 1.70 -16.23
C ARG A 351 19.66 3.20 -15.90
N ASN A 352 20.45 3.97 -16.61
CA ASN A 352 20.60 5.40 -16.36
C ASN A 352 19.32 6.19 -16.63
N GLU A 353 18.55 5.81 -17.64
CA GLU A 353 17.29 6.49 -17.96
C GLU A 353 16.23 6.22 -16.89
N LEU A 354 16.10 4.96 -16.45
CA LEU A 354 15.18 4.59 -15.38
C LEU A 354 15.62 5.15 -14.01
N GLN A 355 16.93 5.18 -13.73
CA GLN A 355 17.46 5.86 -12.55
C GLN A 355 17.12 7.35 -12.52
N THR A 356 17.17 8.02 -13.66
CA THR A 356 16.79 9.44 -13.77
C THR A 356 15.31 9.64 -13.42
N ILE A 357 14.44 8.72 -13.82
CA ILE A 357 13.01 8.76 -13.46
C ILE A 357 12.85 8.56 -11.95
N ILE A 358 13.51 7.56 -11.36
CA ILE A 358 13.46 7.30 -9.92
C ILE A 358 13.95 8.52 -9.13
N ASN A 359 15.08 9.10 -9.49
CA ASN A 359 15.64 10.28 -8.82
C ASN A 359 14.65 11.46 -8.82
N ARG A 360 13.89 11.64 -9.90
CA ARG A 360 12.88 12.70 -10.00
C ARG A 360 11.60 12.39 -9.21
N LEU A 361 11.22 11.12 -9.10
CA LEU A 361 10.05 10.70 -8.31
C LEU A 361 10.37 10.68 -6.82
N CYS A 362 11.58 10.27 -6.42
CA CYS A 362 12.01 10.14 -5.02
C CYS A 362 12.84 11.32 -4.52
N ALA A 363 12.84 12.47 -5.20
CA ALA A 363 13.58 13.64 -4.71
C ALA A 363 13.16 13.95 -3.26
N PHE A 364 14.16 14.11 -2.35
CA PHE A 364 13.92 14.43 -0.95
C PHE A 364 13.16 15.77 -0.81
N ASP A 365 13.59 16.77 -1.56
CA ASP A 365 12.92 18.05 -1.67
C ASP A 365 11.68 17.91 -2.59
N TYR A 366 10.47 17.98 -2.00
CA TYR A 366 9.21 17.84 -2.73
C TYR A 366 9.06 18.86 -3.87
N ARG A 367 9.69 20.04 -3.77
CA ARG A 367 9.66 21.09 -4.81
C ARG A 367 10.42 20.69 -6.07
N LYS A 368 11.41 19.79 -5.95
CA LYS A 368 12.21 19.22 -7.05
C LYS A 368 11.62 17.93 -7.59
N ARG A 369 10.63 17.38 -6.91
CA ARG A 369 9.94 16.16 -7.33
C ARG A 369 9.09 16.43 -8.57
N VAL A 370 8.83 15.38 -9.36
CA VAL A 370 7.90 15.43 -10.49
C VAL A 370 6.54 15.92 -9.99
N LYS A 371 5.96 16.89 -10.70
CA LYS A 371 4.59 17.33 -10.42
C LYS A 371 3.59 16.37 -11.05
N GLU A 372 2.38 16.33 -10.52
CA GLU A 372 1.30 15.52 -11.08
C GLU A 372 1.08 15.79 -12.58
N SER A 373 1.13 17.05 -13.00
CA SER A 373 1.02 17.47 -14.42
C SER A 373 2.04 16.80 -15.35
N ASP A 374 3.21 16.40 -14.84
CA ASP A 374 4.30 15.83 -15.61
C ASP A 374 4.29 14.29 -15.65
N LEU A 375 3.39 13.65 -14.87
CA LEU A 375 3.30 12.19 -14.80
C LEU A 375 2.96 11.55 -16.16
N ASP A 376 2.20 12.24 -17.02
CA ASP A 376 1.94 11.77 -18.37
C ASP A 376 3.22 11.70 -19.19
N GLY A 377 4.11 12.68 -19.06
CA GLY A 377 5.43 12.66 -19.69
C GLY A 377 6.32 11.50 -19.19
N ILE A 378 6.23 11.15 -17.90
CA ILE A 378 6.90 9.97 -17.33
C ILE A 378 6.33 8.69 -17.95
N LYS A 379 5.00 8.56 -18.05
CA LYS A 379 4.37 7.39 -18.69
C LYS A 379 4.79 7.22 -20.16
N GLU A 380 4.88 8.31 -20.93
CA GLU A 380 5.31 8.24 -22.32
C GLU A 380 6.77 7.77 -22.45
N LYS A 381 7.68 8.27 -21.61
CA LYS A 381 9.07 7.78 -21.57
C LYS A 381 9.12 6.28 -21.23
N ILE A 382 8.37 5.84 -20.23
CA ILE A 382 8.31 4.43 -19.83
C ILE A 382 7.70 3.59 -20.96
N ARG A 383 6.67 4.06 -21.66
CA ARG A 383 6.10 3.37 -22.83
C ARG A 383 7.11 3.19 -23.97
N LEU A 384 7.97 4.17 -24.19
CA LEU A 384 9.06 4.03 -25.16
C LEU A 384 10.04 2.92 -24.73
N ILE A 385 10.44 2.90 -23.45
CA ILE A 385 11.29 1.84 -22.90
C ILE A 385 10.62 0.45 -23.04
N ILE A 386 9.33 0.34 -22.74
CA ILE A 386 8.57 -0.91 -22.93
C ILE A 386 8.65 -1.39 -24.38
N ARG A 387 8.46 -0.50 -25.37
CA ARG A 387 8.56 -0.85 -26.78
C ARG A 387 9.96 -1.36 -27.18
N ILE A 388 11.01 -0.76 -26.62
CA ILE A 388 12.39 -1.20 -26.83
C ILE A 388 12.57 -2.62 -26.29
N LEU A 389 12.15 -2.89 -25.05
CA LEU A 389 12.24 -4.19 -24.41
C LEU A 389 11.43 -5.28 -25.15
N GLU A 390 10.22 -4.97 -25.59
CA GLU A 390 9.37 -5.89 -26.34
C GLU A 390 9.98 -6.24 -27.72
N ASN A 391 10.54 -5.25 -28.42
CA ASN A 391 11.21 -5.47 -29.71
C ASN A 391 12.47 -6.32 -29.55
N GLU A 392 13.24 -6.10 -28.50
CA GLU A 392 14.44 -6.89 -28.20
C GLU A 392 14.07 -8.32 -27.82
N HIS A 393 13.07 -8.51 -26.97
CA HIS A 393 12.53 -9.82 -26.65
C HIS A 393 12.08 -10.60 -27.91
N LEU A 394 11.35 -9.95 -28.82
CA LEU A 394 10.93 -10.59 -30.08
C LEU A 394 12.11 -11.00 -30.94
N ARG A 395 13.17 -10.17 -31.01
CA ARG A 395 14.41 -10.51 -31.74
C ARG A 395 15.12 -11.72 -31.13
N GLU A 396 15.18 -11.81 -29.79
CA GLU A 396 15.76 -12.98 -29.10
C GLU A 396 14.96 -14.26 -29.35
N VAL A 397 13.63 -14.19 -29.23
CA VAL A 397 12.73 -15.32 -29.51
C VAL A 397 12.92 -15.81 -30.96
N TYR A 398 13.02 -14.87 -31.92
CA TYR A 398 13.26 -15.23 -33.33
C TYR A 398 14.62 -15.91 -33.54
N LYS A 399 15.70 -15.39 -32.93
CA LYS A 399 17.03 -16.01 -32.98
C LYS A 399 17.00 -17.43 -32.43
N LYS A 400 16.42 -17.62 -31.22
CA LYS A 400 16.30 -18.97 -30.60
C LYS A 400 15.51 -19.95 -31.47
N ARG A 401 14.40 -19.53 -32.08
CA ARG A 401 13.60 -20.37 -32.99
C ARG A 401 14.42 -20.77 -34.22
N LYS A 402 15.18 -19.85 -34.80
CA LYS A 402 16.04 -20.10 -35.98
C LYS A 402 17.17 -21.09 -35.63
N GLU A 403 17.77 -21.02 -34.45
CA GLU A 403 18.78 -21.96 -34.01
C GLU A 403 18.21 -23.37 -33.78
N ILE A 404 17.04 -23.47 -33.14
CA ILE A 404 16.36 -24.77 -32.94
C ILE A 404 16.03 -25.42 -34.30
N HIS A 405 15.54 -24.62 -35.23
CA HIS A 405 15.23 -25.12 -36.59
C HIS A 405 16.48 -25.60 -37.31
N ARG A 406 17.60 -24.86 -37.26
CA ARG A 406 18.89 -25.30 -37.81
C ARG A 406 19.39 -26.58 -37.17
N LYS A 407 19.31 -26.73 -35.84
CA LYS A 407 19.70 -27.97 -35.15
C LYS A 407 18.85 -29.15 -35.58
N LYS A 408 17.53 -28.96 -35.77
CA LYS A 408 16.64 -30.05 -36.24
C LYS A 408 16.97 -30.50 -37.65
N ILE A 409 17.27 -29.57 -38.59
CA ILE A 409 17.68 -29.90 -39.97
C ILE A 409 19.01 -30.66 -39.93
N PHE A 410 19.96 -30.23 -39.08
CA PHE A 410 21.28 -30.87 -39.00
C PHE A 410 21.20 -32.28 -38.41
N SER A 411 20.31 -32.51 -37.45
CA SER A 411 20.07 -33.84 -36.87
C SER A 411 19.33 -34.78 -37.85
N ALA A 412 18.40 -34.27 -38.63
CA ALA A 412 17.67 -35.03 -39.64
C ALA A 412 18.59 -35.48 -40.82
N ASN A 413 19.56 -34.68 -41.18
CA ASN A 413 20.54 -35.04 -42.21
C ASN A 413 21.62 -36.02 -41.74
N LYS A 414 21.87 -36.12 -40.44
CA LYS A 414 22.81 -37.12 -39.87
C LYS A 414 22.19 -38.48 -39.64
N GLY A 415 20.88 -38.64 -39.72
CA GLY A 415 20.18 -39.92 -39.58
C GLY A 415 19.92 -40.64 -40.94
N ASN A 416 20.36 -40.07 -42.06
CA ASN A 416 20.20 -40.63 -43.40
C ASN A 416 21.55 -41.09 -44.04
N ASP A 417 22.63 -41.03 -43.29
CA ASP A 417 23.92 -41.73 -43.60
C ASP A 417 24.08 -42.94 -42.67
#